data_c7c8fb592d600026dfe47363eaec50b7
#
_entry.id   c7c8fb592d600026dfe47363eaec50b7
#
_cell.length_a   1.000
_cell.length_b   1.000
_cell.length_c   1.000
_cell.angle_alpha   90.00
_cell.angle_beta   90.00
_cell.angle_gamma   90.00
#
_symmetry.space_group_name_H-M   'P 1'
#
loop_
_entity.id
_entity.type
_entity.pdbx_description
1 polymer ?
#
loop_
_entity_poly.entity_id
_entity_poly.type
_entity_poly.pdbx_seq_one_letter_code
_entity_poly.pdbx_strand_id
1 'polypeptide(L)'
;MNRRQKVVVCSAMAMLAAFAVSLLSARGKVAAAPQKSAAPAAPAQSAIEHGCYIVENVAMCEECHTPRDGGGNLDESRRLQGAQIWIMPVHPTANWGMNAPPLAGFGGFTDEQGAAILEKGVGPNGEPIRPPMHIYHMSHADAQAVIAYLRSLPAAYPQ
;
A
#
# COMPACT_ATOMS: atom_id res chain seq x y z
N MET A 1 -1.99 18.06 9.11
CA MET A 1 -0.55 17.85 8.76
C MET A 1 -0.42 18.05 7.26
N ASN A 2 0.40 18.99 6.79
CA ASN A 2 0.42 19.43 5.39
C ASN A 2 1.04 18.34 4.48
N ARG A 3 0.57 18.21 3.23
CA ARG A 3 1.01 17.22 2.23
C ARG A 3 2.55 17.12 2.12
N ARG A 4 3.27 18.22 2.36
CA ARG A 4 4.75 18.27 2.39
C ARG A 4 5.38 17.56 3.60
N GLN A 5 4.65 17.38 4.70
CA GLN A 5 5.14 16.66 5.89
C GLN A 5 4.98 15.14 5.77
N LYS A 6 4.04 14.66 4.96
CA LYS A 6 3.80 13.22 4.76
C LYS A 6 4.95 12.54 3.98
N VAL A 7 5.51 13.22 2.99
CA VAL A 7 6.70 12.73 2.24
C VAL A 7 7.93 12.61 3.14
N VAL A 8 8.01 13.43 4.19
CA VAL A 8 9.13 13.42 5.14
C VAL A 8 9.08 12.23 6.10
N VAL A 9 7.89 11.74 6.44
CA VAL A 9 7.75 10.63 7.42
C VAL A 9 8.19 9.28 6.81
N CYS A 10 7.96 9.06 5.53
CA CYS A 10 8.48 7.86 4.85
C CYS A 10 9.98 7.98 4.48
N SER A 11 10.54 9.20 4.41
CA SER A 11 11.93 9.44 3.94
C SER A 11 12.95 9.74 5.06
N ALA A 12 12.55 9.96 6.30
CA ALA A 12 13.39 10.53 7.34
C ALA A 12 14.37 9.56 8.04
N MET A 13 14.46 8.28 7.65
CA MET A 13 15.39 7.33 8.29
C MET A 13 16.57 6.85 7.41
N ALA A 14 16.81 7.46 6.28
CA ALA A 14 17.83 6.99 5.32
C ALA A 14 19.16 7.77 5.31
N MET A 15 19.40 8.72 6.20
CA MET A 15 20.64 9.51 6.18
C MET A 15 21.38 9.52 7.51
N LEU A 16 22.09 8.44 7.82
CA LEU A 16 23.24 8.48 8.76
C LEU A 16 24.08 7.19 8.64
N ALA A 17 24.87 7.05 7.57
CA ALA A 17 26.09 6.26 7.57
C ALA A 17 26.85 6.41 6.24
N ALA A 18 27.62 7.46 6.08
CA ALA A 18 28.68 7.52 5.07
C ALA A 18 29.79 8.43 5.56
N PHE A 19 30.79 7.87 6.22
CA PHE A 19 32.17 8.39 6.15
C PHE A 19 33.18 7.33 6.63
N ALA A 20 34.24 7.19 5.86
CA ALA A 20 35.48 6.45 6.07
C ALA A 20 35.50 5.01 5.51
N VAL A 21 36.23 4.76 4.46
CA VAL A 21 37.64 4.36 4.43
C VAL A 21 38.14 4.26 2.99
N SER A 22 39.21 4.96 2.71
CA SER A 22 40.01 4.87 1.49
C SER A 22 41.06 3.76 1.58
N LEU A 23 41.39 3.23 0.38
CA LEU A 23 42.67 2.60 -0.01
C LEU A 23 43.01 1.19 0.53
N LEU A 24 42.94 0.18 -0.31
CA LEU A 24 44.17 -0.54 -0.71
C LEU A 24 43.90 -1.39 -1.99
N SER A 25 44.71 -1.13 -3.00
CA SER A 25 44.71 -1.87 -4.27
C SER A 25 45.41 -3.21 -4.10
N ALA A 26 44.74 -4.33 -4.52
CA ALA A 26 45.43 -5.55 -4.88
C ALA A 26 44.67 -6.28 -5.99
N ARG A 27 45.33 -6.43 -7.12
CA ARG A 27 44.86 -7.16 -8.30
C ARG A 27 44.75 -8.65 -7.98
N GLY A 28 43.58 -9.24 -8.07
CA GLY A 28 43.36 -10.66 -8.16
C GLY A 28 42.22 -10.95 -9.13
N LYS A 29 42.53 -11.57 -10.27
CA LYS A 29 41.51 -12.10 -11.18
C LYS A 29 40.83 -13.28 -10.50
N VAL A 30 39.59 -13.12 -10.07
CA VAL A 30 38.71 -14.21 -9.65
C VAL A 30 37.56 -14.28 -10.64
N ALA A 31 37.45 -15.43 -11.30
CA ALA A 31 36.36 -15.73 -12.23
C ALA A 31 35.05 -15.75 -11.39
N ALA A 32 34.14 -14.85 -11.71
CA ALA A 32 32.84 -14.81 -11.08
C ALA A 32 31.95 -15.93 -11.64
N ALA A 33 31.61 -16.90 -10.81
CA ALA A 33 30.50 -17.78 -11.05
C ALA A 33 29.19 -16.97 -10.98
N PRO A 34 28.15 -17.29 -11.78
CA PRO A 34 26.88 -16.57 -11.70
C PRO A 34 26.22 -16.83 -10.34
N GLN A 35 26.38 -15.94 -9.40
CA GLN A 35 25.59 -15.92 -8.19
C GLN A 35 24.17 -15.52 -8.57
N LYS A 36 23.25 -16.48 -8.51
CA LYS A 36 21.82 -16.22 -8.44
C LYS A 36 21.60 -15.42 -7.16
N SER A 37 21.56 -14.10 -7.29
CA SER A 37 21.27 -13.19 -6.19
C SER A 37 19.87 -13.49 -5.70
N ALA A 38 19.76 -14.28 -4.63
CA ALA A 38 18.57 -14.25 -3.81
C ALA A 38 18.57 -12.85 -3.19
N ALA A 39 17.62 -12.00 -3.57
CA ALA A 39 17.40 -10.75 -2.90
C ALA A 39 17.26 -11.05 -1.40
N PRO A 40 17.97 -10.35 -0.50
CA PRO A 40 17.78 -10.53 0.93
C PRO A 40 16.31 -10.26 1.23
N ALA A 41 15.68 -11.15 2.01
CA ALA A 41 14.33 -10.90 2.50
C ALA A 41 14.34 -9.54 3.20
N ALA A 42 13.58 -8.60 2.65
CA ALA A 42 13.50 -7.25 3.21
C ALA A 42 13.00 -7.37 4.66
N PRO A 43 13.60 -6.69 5.63
CA PRO A 43 13.11 -6.71 7.00
C PRO A 43 11.64 -6.23 7.04
N ALA A 44 10.85 -6.71 8.00
CA ALA A 44 9.43 -6.39 8.11
C ALA A 44 9.13 -4.88 8.02
N GLN A 45 10.03 -4.04 8.54
CA GLN A 45 9.94 -2.59 8.45
C GLN A 45 9.99 -2.08 7.00
N SER A 46 10.83 -2.65 6.14
CA SER A 46 10.90 -2.26 4.73
C SER A 46 9.67 -2.71 3.93
N ALA A 47 9.01 -3.80 4.33
CA ALA A 47 7.75 -4.21 3.73
C ALA A 47 6.63 -3.20 4.07
N ILE A 48 6.55 -2.73 5.32
CA ILE A 48 5.59 -1.71 5.74
C ILE A 48 5.84 -0.38 5.00
N GLU A 49 7.10 0.04 4.87
CA GLU A 49 7.47 1.26 4.13
C GLU A 49 7.10 1.15 2.64
N HIS A 50 7.36 0.00 2.03
CA HIS A 50 6.96 -0.26 0.65
C HIS A 50 5.43 -0.27 0.49
N GLY A 51 4.70 -0.91 1.40
CA GLY A 51 3.24 -0.90 1.43
C GLY A 51 2.67 0.51 1.61
N CYS A 52 3.26 1.32 2.49
CA CYS A 52 2.94 2.73 2.66
C CYS A 52 3.06 3.48 1.32
N TYR A 53 4.20 3.32 0.63
CA TYR A 53 4.42 3.96 -0.67
C TYR A 53 3.36 3.55 -1.70
N ILE A 54 3.03 2.27 -1.77
CA ILE A 54 2.00 1.78 -2.71
C ILE A 54 0.63 2.38 -2.37
N VAL A 55 0.20 2.31 -1.13
CA VAL A 55 -1.13 2.75 -0.69
C VAL A 55 -1.33 4.24 -0.89
N GLU A 56 -0.30 5.05 -0.58
CA GLU A 56 -0.43 6.51 -0.57
C GLU A 56 -0.08 7.17 -1.90
N ASN A 57 0.81 6.57 -2.69
CA ASN A 57 1.38 7.26 -3.86
C ASN A 57 1.12 6.54 -5.18
N VAL A 58 0.91 5.23 -5.17
CA VAL A 58 0.72 4.45 -6.40
C VAL A 58 -0.75 4.09 -6.60
N ALA A 59 -1.32 3.37 -5.64
CA ALA A 59 -2.69 2.89 -5.70
C ALA A 59 -3.70 3.94 -5.18
N MET A 60 -3.24 4.95 -4.43
CA MET A 60 -4.04 6.06 -3.88
C MET A 60 -5.32 5.57 -3.19
N CYS A 61 -5.21 4.56 -2.35
CA CYS A 61 -6.36 3.92 -1.70
C CYS A 61 -7.19 4.90 -0.87
N GLU A 62 -6.55 5.94 -0.33
CA GLU A 62 -7.20 6.99 0.46
C GLU A 62 -8.30 7.73 -0.29
N GLU A 63 -8.18 7.90 -1.60
CA GLU A 63 -9.14 8.66 -2.41
C GLU A 63 -10.56 8.10 -2.33
N CYS A 64 -10.67 6.77 -2.19
CA CYS A 64 -11.96 6.09 -2.09
C CYS A 64 -12.25 5.56 -0.68
N HIS A 65 -11.21 5.23 0.11
CA HIS A 65 -11.38 4.58 1.41
C HIS A 65 -11.27 5.54 2.61
N THR A 66 -11.12 6.85 2.38
CA THR A 66 -11.14 7.89 3.41
C THR A 66 -12.36 8.79 3.21
N PRO A 67 -13.15 9.06 4.25
CA PRO A 67 -14.27 10.00 4.14
C PRO A 67 -13.79 11.40 3.73
N ARG A 68 -14.70 12.18 3.16
CA ARG A 68 -14.46 13.59 2.86
C ARG A 68 -15.15 14.49 3.87
N ASP A 69 -14.53 15.64 4.14
CA ASP A 69 -15.11 16.70 4.95
C ASP A 69 -16.16 17.49 4.16
N GLY A 70 -16.81 18.47 4.80
CA GLY A 70 -17.80 19.34 4.17
C GLY A 70 -17.25 20.23 3.05
N GLY A 71 -15.94 20.35 2.91
CA GLY A 71 -15.26 21.05 1.83
C GLY A 71 -14.81 20.14 0.68
N GLY A 72 -15.09 18.83 0.78
CA GLY A 72 -14.68 17.84 -0.23
C GLY A 72 -13.25 17.34 -0.10
N ASN A 73 -12.50 17.75 0.92
CA ASN A 73 -11.14 17.27 1.17
C ASN A 73 -11.18 15.94 1.94
N LEU A 74 -10.12 15.13 1.82
CA LEU A 74 -9.99 13.92 2.63
C LEU A 74 -9.94 14.27 4.12
N ASP A 75 -10.76 13.61 4.93
CA ASP A 75 -10.73 13.75 6.39
C ASP A 75 -9.57 12.91 6.96
N GLU A 76 -8.46 13.58 7.21
CA GLU A 76 -7.25 12.96 7.73
C GLU A 76 -7.43 12.29 9.10
N SER A 77 -8.43 12.71 9.87
CA SER A 77 -8.73 12.10 11.18
C SER A 77 -9.38 10.73 11.05
N ARG A 78 -9.96 10.45 9.88
CA ARG A 78 -10.65 9.19 9.55
C ARG A 78 -10.00 8.48 8.35
N ARG A 79 -8.70 8.64 8.21
CA ARG A 79 -7.93 8.10 7.10
C ARG A 79 -8.10 6.58 6.99
N LEU A 80 -8.46 6.08 5.80
CA LEU A 80 -8.69 4.66 5.48
C LEU A 80 -9.76 3.97 6.34
N GLN A 81 -10.68 4.73 6.93
CA GLN A 81 -11.76 4.18 7.77
C GLN A 81 -13.04 3.85 7.01
N GLY A 82 -12.96 3.75 5.69
CA GLY A 82 -14.12 3.52 4.83
C GLY A 82 -14.86 4.81 4.51
N ALA A 83 -15.51 4.85 3.35
CA ALA A 83 -16.20 6.05 2.90
C ALA A 83 -17.34 5.74 1.94
N GLN A 84 -18.27 6.67 1.80
CA GLN A 84 -19.17 6.70 0.68
C GLN A 84 -18.38 7.09 -0.59
N ILE A 85 -18.61 6.39 -1.69
CA ILE A 85 -17.99 6.70 -2.98
C ILE A 85 -18.56 8.03 -3.49
N TRP A 86 -17.67 8.97 -3.79
CA TRP A 86 -18.01 10.34 -4.19
C TRP A 86 -18.08 10.55 -5.71
N ILE A 87 -17.72 9.52 -6.49
CA ILE A 87 -17.78 9.53 -7.96
C ILE A 87 -18.90 8.63 -8.45
N MET A 88 -19.50 9.01 -9.58
CA MET A 88 -20.57 8.26 -10.22
C MET A 88 -20.18 7.91 -11.64
N PRO A 89 -20.62 6.76 -12.18
CA PRO A 89 -20.36 6.42 -13.58
C PRO A 89 -21.12 7.35 -14.51
N VAL A 90 -20.49 7.72 -15.63
CA VAL A 90 -21.13 8.57 -16.67
C VAL A 90 -22.28 7.82 -17.36
N HIS A 91 -22.17 6.51 -17.45
CA HIS A 91 -23.23 5.65 -17.99
C HIS A 91 -23.68 4.67 -16.92
N PRO A 92 -24.94 4.20 -16.96
CA PRO A 92 -25.42 3.18 -16.03
C PRO A 92 -24.47 1.97 -16.03
N THR A 93 -23.91 1.67 -14.87
CA THR A 93 -22.96 0.58 -14.68
C THR A 93 -23.54 -0.36 -13.64
N ALA A 94 -23.72 -1.63 -14.02
CA ALA A 94 -24.17 -2.66 -13.09
C ALA A 94 -23.12 -2.85 -11.97
N ASN A 95 -23.60 -3.14 -10.77
CA ASN A 95 -22.78 -3.45 -9.60
C ASN A 95 -21.80 -2.32 -9.16
N TRP A 96 -22.10 -1.07 -9.48
CA TRP A 96 -21.31 0.06 -8.95
C TRP A 96 -21.34 0.08 -7.42
N GLY A 97 -20.16 0.08 -6.80
CA GLY A 97 -20.04 0.16 -5.35
C GLY A 97 -20.35 1.56 -4.85
N MET A 98 -21.25 1.68 -3.89
CA MET A 98 -21.62 2.98 -3.28
C MET A 98 -20.79 3.29 -2.04
N ASN A 99 -20.16 2.29 -1.44
CA ASN A 99 -19.34 2.44 -0.24
C ASN A 99 -18.04 1.64 -0.39
N ALA A 100 -16.94 2.23 0.06
CA ALA A 100 -15.66 1.58 0.22
C ALA A 100 -15.50 1.13 1.68
N PRO A 101 -15.09 -0.12 1.94
CA PRO A 101 -14.91 -0.62 3.30
C PRO A 101 -13.72 0.04 4.00
N PRO A 102 -13.64 -0.03 5.34
CA PRO A 102 -12.46 0.37 6.08
C PRO A 102 -11.28 -0.54 5.76
N LEU A 103 -10.10 0.05 5.60
CA LEU A 103 -8.83 -0.65 5.36
C LEU A 103 -7.88 -0.56 6.55
N ALA A 104 -7.99 0.49 7.40
CA ALA A 104 -7.15 0.68 8.56
C ALA A 104 -7.31 -0.48 9.55
N GLY A 105 -6.19 -1.08 9.97
CA GLY A 105 -6.15 -2.29 10.79
C GLY A 105 -6.44 -3.58 10.06
N PHE A 106 -6.93 -3.51 8.81
CA PHE A 106 -7.24 -4.64 7.93
C PHE A 106 -8.11 -5.74 8.59
N GLY A 107 -9.02 -5.32 9.49
CA GLY A 107 -9.79 -6.24 10.35
C GLY A 107 -10.91 -7.01 9.62
N GLY A 108 -11.32 -6.60 8.43
CA GLY A 108 -12.42 -7.21 7.68
C GLY A 108 -12.00 -8.34 6.72
N PHE A 109 -10.68 -8.63 6.60
CA PHE A 109 -10.15 -9.55 5.59
C PHE A 109 -9.02 -10.42 6.16
N THR A 110 -8.87 -11.65 5.65
CA THR A 110 -7.65 -12.42 5.82
C THR A 110 -6.57 -11.93 4.84
N ASP A 111 -5.31 -12.32 5.05
CA ASP A 111 -4.21 -11.93 4.15
C ASP A 111 -4.41 -12.53 2.75
N GLU A 112 -4.92 -13.77 2.68
CA GLU A 112 -5.22 -14.45 1.41
C GLU A 112 -6.35 -13.74 0.65
N GLN A 113 -7.39 -13.29 1.35
CA GLN A 113 -8.48 -12.51 0.74
C GLN A 113 -7.96 -11.17 0.23
N GLY A 114 -7.13 -10.48 1.01
CA GLY A 114 -6.51 -9.23 0.60
C GLY A 114 -5.62 -9.41 -0.63
N ALA A 115 -4.79 -10.45 -0.65
CA ALA A 115 -3.96 -10.78 -1.79
C ALA A 115 -4.82 -11.07 -3.04
N ALA A 116 -5.89 -11.88 -2.91
CA ALA A 116 -6.78 -12.18 -4.03
C ALA A 116 -7.47 -10.93 -4.60
N ILE A 117 -7.85 -9.97 -3.75
CA ILE A 117 -8.42 -8.69 -4.16
C ILE A 117 -7.39 -7.89 -4.97
N LEU A 118 -6.17 -7.72 -4.46
CA LEU A 118 -5.14 -6.87 -5.05
C LEU A 118 -4.49 -7.48 -6.30
N GLU A 119 -4.32 -8.80 -6.33
CA GLU A 119 -3.69 -9.51 -7.44
C GLU A 119 -4.67 -9.83 -8.58
N LYS A 120 -5.89 -10.24 -8.23
CA LYS A 120 -6.84 -10.86 -9.18
C LYS A 120 -8.18 -10.14 -9.27
N GLY A 121 -8.45 -9.19 -8.37
CA GLY A 121 -9.75 -8.54 -8.30
C GLY A 121 -10.88 -9.47 -7.84
N VAL A 122 -10.56 -10.45 -7.00
CA VAL A 122 -11.53 -11.43 -6.47
C VAL A 122 -11.81 -11.09 -5.01
N GLY A 123 -13.07 -10.79 -4.72
CA GLY A 123 -13.55 -10.50 -3.37
C GLY A 123 -13.65 -11.75 -2.47
N PRO A 124 -13.92 -11.55 -1.17
CA PRO A 124 -13.94 -12.63 -0.17
C PRO A 124 -14.91 -13.78 -0.49
N ASN A 125 -15.97 -13.50 -1.23
CA ASN A 125 -16.99 -14.49 -1.62
C ASN A 125 -16.71 -15.14 -2.99
N GLY A 126 -15.54 -14.92 -3.57
CA GLY A 126 -15.20 -15.42 -4.91
C GLY A 126 -15.76 -14.58 -6.07
N GLU A 127 -16.52 -13.52 -5.77
CA GLU A 127 -17.06 -12.61 -6.78
C GLU A 127 -16.05 -11.55 -7.20
N PRO A 128 -16.13 -11.03 -8.44
CA PRO A 128 -15.31 -9.90 -8.84
C PRO A 128 -15.54 -8.69 -7.93
N ILE A 129 -14.48 -7.93 -7.64
CA ILE A 129 -14.62 -6.64 -6.95
C ILE A 129 -15.49 -5.69 -7.76
N ARG A 130 -16.16 -4.76 -7.07
CA ARG A 130 -17.08 -3.80 -7.70
C ARG A 130 -16.39 -2.53 -8.14
N PRO A 131 -16.69 -2.01 -9.36
CA PRO A 131 -16.27 -0.67 -9.71
C PRO A 131 -16.83 0.36 -8.68
N PRO A 132 -16.19 1.47 -8.40
CA PRO A 132 -15.01 2.00 -9.09
C PRO A 132 -13.67 1.41 -8.66
N MET A 133 -13.64 0.49 -7.71
CA MET A 133 -12.39 -0.21 -7.40
C MET A 133 -11.95 -1.02 -8.62
N HIS A 134 -10.74 -0.75 -9.12
CA HIS A 134 -10.19 -1.47 -10.26
C HIS A 134 -9.27 -2.61 -9.83
N ILE A 135 -8.98 -3.52 -10.74
CA ILE A 135 -8.06 -4.63 -10.52
C ILE A 135 -6.64 -4.09 -10.68
N TYR A 136 -5.83 -4.18 -9.63
CA TYR A 136 -4.47 -3.64 -9.63
C TYR A 136 -3.45 -4.55 -10.30
N HIS A 137 -3.71 -5.86 -10.36
CA HIS A 137 -2.76 -6.86 -10.84
C HIS A 137 -1.40 -6.79 -10.15
N MET A 138 -1.41 -6.54 -8.85
CA MET A 138 -0.20 -6.45 -8.05
C MET A 138 0.56 -7.76 -8.05
N SER A 139 1.88 -7.70 -7.92
CA SER A 139 2.67 -8.87 -7.57
C SER A 139 2.30 -9.36 -6.16
N HIS A 140 2.54 -10.64 -5.86
CA HIS A 140 2.31 -11.16 -4.50
C HIS A 140 3.10 -10.38 -3.44
N ALA A 141 4.34 -9.98 -3.75
CA ALA A 141 5.17 -9.22 -2.83
C ALA A 141 4.58 -7.82 -2.53
N ASP A 142 4.06 -7.14 -3.55
CA ASP A 142 3.41 -5.84 -3.38
C ASP A 142 2.10 -5.96 -2.60
N ALA A 143 1.28 -6.96 -2.90
CA ALA A 143 0.05 -7.22 -2.17
C ALA A 143 0.32 -7.49 -0.68
N GLN A 144 1.33 -8.31 -0.36
CA GLN A 144 1.74 -8.57 1.02
C GLN A 144 2.28 -7.30 1.72
N ALA A 145 3.04 -6.46 1.01
CA ALA A 145 3.51 -5.20 1.56
C ALA A 145 2.36 -4.24 1.89
N VAL A 146 1.37 -4.12 1.00
CA VAL A 146 0.14 -3.35 1.23
C VAL A 146 -0.61 -3.86 2.46
N ILE A 147 -0.81 -5.17 2.58
CA ILE A 147 -1.50 -5.79 3.71
C ILE A 147 -0.73 -5.52 5.01
N ALA A 148 0.60 -5.68 5.01
CA ALA A 148 1.43 -5.41 6.18
C ALA A 148 1.32 -3.94 6.63
N TYR A 149 1.31 -3.00 5.70
CA TYR A 149 1.09 -1.59 6.01
C TYR A 149 -0.30 -1.34 6.58
N LEU A 150 -1.37 -1.82 5.95
CA LEU A 150 -2.73 -1.62 6.43
C LEU A 150 -2.95 -2.21 7.83
N ARG A 151 -2.36 -3.37 8.14
CA ARG A 151 -2.39 -3.97 9.48
C ARG A 151 -1.61 -3.15 10.52
N SER A 152 -0.58 -2.42 10.12
CA SER A 152 0.20 -1.57 11.02
C SER A 152 -0.55 -0.30 11.44
N LEU A 153 -1.63 0.05 10.75
CA LEU A 153 -2.47 1.21 11.08
C LEU A 153 -3.42 0.88 12.25
N PRO A 154 -3.78 1.88 13.08
CA PRO A 154 -4.83 1.70 14.07
C PRO A 154 -6.11 1.19 13.43
N ALA A 155 -6.77 0.21 14.06
CA ALA A 155 -8.01 -0.34 13.54
C ALA A 155 -9.07 0.76 13.36
N ALA A 156 -9.85 0.64 12.29
CA ALA A 156 -11.00 1.52 12.08
C ALA A 156 -12.00 1.37 13.23
N TYR A 157 -12.60 2.49 13.63
CA TYR A 157 -13.68 2.45 14.62
C TYR A 157 -14.86 1.64 14.06
N PRO A 158 -15.53 0.82 14.90
CA PRO A 158 -16.79 0.18 14.50
C PRO A 158 -17.80 1.28 14.12
N GLN A 159 -18.36 1.18 12.94
CA GLN A 159 -19.40 2.08 12.43
C GLN A 159 -20.77 1.56 12.81
#